data_d8ace93e033ed88c3eaf85d6901b008c
#
_entry.id   d8ace93e033ed88c3eaf85d6901b008c
#
_cell.length_a   1.000
_cell.length_b   1.000
_cell.length_c   1.000
_cell.angle_alpha   90.00
_cell.angle_beta   90.00
_cell.angle_gamma   90.00
#
_symmetry.space_group_name_H-M   'P 1'
#
loop_
_entity.id
_entity.type
_entity.pdbx_description
1 polymer ?
#
loop_
_entity_poly.entity_id
_entity_poly.type
_entity_poly.pdbx_seq_one_letter_code
_entity_poly.pdbx_strand_id
1 'polypeptide(L)'
;KQSRKEGYTLYVLRMISQKWLDDELVRNPTWWHWVSIVVPDKLEHDTAFIWIGGGDREDELPEKANSILVRSALLTKSITVGVHNIPNQPIYFSRDTMDGRYEDEIIAYGWREFLESGARKEDAEWLARLPMTNAVHCAMDAVSEFATEKEELEVLDYVVAGASKRGWTTWTTAATDERVVAMIPIVIDLLNMEPSFKHHWRNYGFWAPAIKDYVNEGIMDWMGSEEFDRLQEITEPYSYIGRYDMPKLLINATGDQFFQPDSWQFYWDDLKEDKYLRYVPNTGHSLDGTDA
;
A
#
# COMPACT_ATOMS: atom_id res chain seq x y z
N LYS A 1 23.81 -0.12 4.46
CA LYS A 1 24.41 0.95 5.27
C LYS A 1 23.96 0.78 6.72
N GLN A 2 24.84 1.00 7.66
CA GLN A 2 24.56 1.03 9.11
C GLN A 2 24.93 2.40 9.66
N SER A 3 24.09 2.97 10.53
CA SER A 3 24.33 4.27 11.17
C SER A 3 23.78 4.26 12.59
N ARG A 4 24.69 4.35 13.57
CA ARG A 4 24.33 4.49 14.97
C ARG A 4 23.82 5.89 15.27
N LYS A 5 22.71 5.97 15.99
CA LYS A 5 22.07 7.20 16.46
C LYS A 5 21.82 7.10 17.96
N GLU A 6 21.39 8.20 18.58
CA GLU A 6 20.98 8.18 19.97
C GLU A 6 19.69 7.36 20.14
N GLY A 7 19.77 6.30 20.92
CA GLY A 7 18.64 5.42 21.24
C GLY A 7 18.31 4.35 20.19
N TYR A 8 18.95 4.33 19.01
CA TYR A 8 18.69 3.34 17.98
C TYR A 8 19.84 3.17 16.98
N THR A 9 19.78 2.08 16.23
CA THR A 9 20.61 1.88 15.03
C THR A 9 19.73 1.88 13.78
N LEU A 10 20.12 2.64 12.76
CA LEU A 10 19.51 2.63 11.43
C LEU A 10 20.30 1.73 10.50
N TYR A 11 19.65 0.76 9.90
CA TYR A 11 20.14 0.00 8.76
C TYR A 11 19.37 0.38 7.50
N VAL A 12 20.06 0.45 6.38
CA VAL A 12 19.41 0.65 5.07
C VAL A 12 19.91 -0.43 4.12
N LEU A 13 18.99 -1.22 3.62
CA LEU A 13 19.20 -2.29 2.65
C LEU A 13 18.69 -1.86 1.29
N ARG A 14 19.26 -2.43 0.23
CA ARG A 14 18.67 -2.41 -1.11
C ARG A 14 18.13 -3.79 -1.41
N MET A 15 16.82 -3.90 -1.52
CA MET A 15 16.10 -5.13 -1.78
C MET A 15 15.64 -5.15 -3.24
N ILE A 16 15.79 -6.28 -3.92
CA ILE A 16 15.13 -6.57 -5.19
C ILE A 16 13.96 -7.49 -4.86
N SER A 17 12.73 -7.04 -5.17
CA SER A 17 11.52 -7.81 -4.84
C SER A 17 11.11 -8.75 -5.99
N GLN A 18 11.09 -8.25 -7.21
CA GLN A 18 10.61 -9.03 -8.37
C GLN A 18 10.97 -8.40 -9.71
N LYS A 19 10.69 -9.15 -10.75
CA LYS A 19 10.51 -8.64 -12.11
C LYS A 19 9.01 -8.54 -12.36
N TRP A 20 8.52 -7.35 -12.73
CA TRP A 20 7.11 -7.11 -13.06
C TRP A 20 6.97 -6.87 -14.55
N LEU A 21 6.14 -7.70 -15.20
CA LEU A 21 6.05 -7.77 -16.65
C LEU A 21 7.41 -8.18 -17.28
N ASP A 22 7.59 -7.97 -18.55
CA ASP A 22 8.82 -8.28 -19.26
C ASP A 22 9.43 -7.06 -19.96
N ASP A 23 10.63 -7.23 -20.54
CA ASP A 23 11.36 -6.14 -21.19
C ASP A 23 10.73 -5.69 -22.52
N GLU A 24 9.75 -6.45 -23.06
CA GLU A 24 8.97 -6.07 -24.25
C GLU A 24 7.84 -5.12 -23.86
N LEU A 25 7.28 -5.28 -22.66
CA LEU A 25 6.14 -4.52 -22.16
C LEU A 25 6.54 -3.29 -21.34
N VAL A 26 7.64 -3.37 -20.57
CA VAL A 26 8.10 -2.26 -19.73
C VAL A 26 9.62 -2.10 -19.80
N ARG A 27 10.08 -0.85 -19.76
CA ARG A 27 11.51 -0.54 -19.60
C ARG A 27 11.91 -0.74 -18.13
N ASN A 28 12.97 -1.54 -17.89
CA ASN A 28 13.47 -1.82 -16.54
C ASN A 28 12.44 -2.51 -15.63
N PRO A 29 11.99 -3.72 -15.95
CA PRO A 29 10.93 -4.43 -15.22
C PRO A 29 11.32 -4.87 -13.80
N THR A 30 12.61 -4.83 -13.44
CA THR A 30 13.07 -5.21 -12.10
C THR A 30 12.71 -4.16 -11.08
N TRP A 31 11.91 -4.55 -10.07
CA TRP A 31 11.58 -3.70 -8.95
C TRP A 31 12.61 -3.84 -7.83
N TRP A 32 13.04 -2.72 -7.30
CA TRP A 32 13.93 -2.65 -6.16
C TRP A 32 13.48 -1.56 -5.19
N HIS A 33 13.83 -1.72 -3.92
CA HIS A 33 13.36 -0.87 -2.85
C HIS A 33 14.49 -0.54 -1.89
N TRP A 34 14.50 0.67 -1.36
CA TRP A 34 15.21 0.94 -0.13
C TRP A 34 14.37 0.43 1.04
N VAL A 35 15.00 -0.36 1.93
CA VAL A 35 14.40 -0.84 3.16
C VAL A 35 15.17 -0.25 4.32
N SER A 36 14.53 0.68 5.04
CA SER A 36 15.10 1.34 6.22
C SER A 36 14.64 0.59 7.46
N ILE A 37 15.55 0.04 8.25
CA ILE A 37 15.27 -0.74 9.47
C ILE A 37 15.79 0.04 10.66
N VAL A 38 14.93 0.39 11.60
CA VAL A 38 15.26 1.06 12.85
C VAL A 38 15.20 0.03 13.98
N VAL A 39 16.34 -0.26 14.58
CA VAL A 39 16.46 -1.17 15.72
C VAL A 39 16.69 -0.33 16.98
N PRO A 40 15.73 -0.25 17.91
CA PRO A 40 15.91 0.50 19.15
C PRO A 40 16.91 -0.17 20.08
N ASP A 41 17.63 0.62 20.90
CA ASP A 41 18.61 0.09 21.88
C ASP A 41 17.98 -0.82 22.93
N LYS A 42 16.69 -0.65 23.18
CA LYS A 42 15.89 -1.47 24.06
C LYS A 42 14.79 -2.11 23.23
N LEU A 43 15.00 -3.35 22.85
CA LEU A 43 14.00 -4.16 22.20
C LEU A 43 13.25 -4.98 23.27
N GLU A 44 11.92 -4.96 23.22
CA GLU A 44 11.06 -5.71 24.16
C GLU A 44 10.08 -6.64 23.43
N HIS A 45 9.93 -6.54 22.09
CA HIS A 45 8.96 -7.29 21.31
C HIS A 45 9.59 -7.87 20.04
N ASP A 46 9.12 -9.02 19.63
CA ASP A 46 9.44 -9.75 18.40
C ASP A 46 8.54 -9.39 17.21
N THR A 47 7.54 -8.53 17.43
CA THR A 47 6.68 -7.98 16.38
C THR A 47 7.30 -6.72 15.80
N ALA A 48 7.47 -6.66 14.47
CA ALA A 48 7.95 -5.48 13.79
C ALA A 48 6.81 -4.64 13.19
N PHE A 49 7.02 -3.33 13.10
CA PHE A 49 6.11 -2.42 12.40
C PHE A 49 6.64 -2.11 11.01
N ILE A 50 5.83 -2.28 9.96
CA ILE A 50 6.16 -1.91 8.57
C ILE A 50 5.33 -0.72 8.12
N TRP A 51 6.02 0.32 7.67
CA TRP A 51 5.46 1.44 6.92
C TRP A 51 5.69 1.24 5.42
N ILE A 52 4.61 1.12 4.65
CA ILE A 52 4.64 1.02 3.19
C ILE A 52 4.71 2.44 2.63
N GLY A 53 5.86 2.82 2.10
CA GLY A 53 6.16 4.16 1.62
C GLY A 53 6.20 4.28 0.09
N GLY A 54 6.00 5.51 -0.39
CA GLY A 54 6.27 5.90 -1.76
C GLY A 54 7.76 6.14 -2.01
N GLY A 55 8.05 6.82 -3.10
CA GLY A 55 9.39 7.20 -3.53
C GLY A 55 9.58 7.01 -5.03
N ASP A 56 10.82 7.17 -5.47
CA ASP A 56 11.21 7.12 -6.87
C ASP A 56 12.41 6.18 -7.04
N ARG A 57 12.56 5.61 -8.24
CA ARG A 57 13.73 4.76 -8.61
C ARG A 57 15.04 5.54 -8.61
N GLU A 58 14.97 6.88 -8.72
CA GLU A 58 16.13 7.77 -8.69
C GLU A 58 16.45 8.27 -7.28
N ASP A 59 15.64 7.90 -6.29
CA ASP A 59 15.89 8.29 -4.89
C ASP A 59 17.22 7.75 -4.39
N GLU A 60 18.00 8.66 -3.82
CA GLU A 60 19.28 8.33 -3.20
C GLU A 60 19.10 7.46 -1.94
N LEU A 61 20.18 6.82 -1.54
CA LEU A 61 20.23 6.04 -0.31
C LEU A 61 19.78 6.90 0.89
N PRO A 62 18.73 6.48 1.62
CA PRO A 62 18.27 7.22 2.79
C PRO A 62 19.36 7.42 3.83
N GLU A 63 19.64 8.67 4.20
CA GLU A 63 20.62 9.00 5.23
C GLU A 63 20.02 8.97 6.64
N LYS A 64 18.71 9.19 6.72
CA LYS A 64 17.91 9.25 7.96
C LYS A 64 16.66 8.40 7.82
N ALA A 65 16.25 7.79 8.90
CA ALA A 65 14.92 7.17 8.94
C ALA A 65 13.82 8.23 9.03
N ASN A 66 12.64 7.89 8.52
CA ASN A 66 11.44 8.68 8.73
C ASN A 66 11.17 8.86 10.23
N SER A 67 10.73 10.05 10.65
CA SER A 67 10.45 10.37 12.04
C SER A 67 9.37 9.47 12.66
N ILE A 68 8.39 9.03 11.86
CA ILE A 68 7.37 8.07 12.31
C ILE A 68 8.05 6.75 12.73
N LEU A 69 8.96 6.21 11.93
CA LEU A 69 9.66 4.97 12.25
C LEU A 69 10.48 5.10 13.54
N VAL A 70 11.26 6.17 13.64
CA VAL A 70 12.09 6.41 14.83
C VAL A 70 11.23 6.55 16.09
N ARG A 71 10.18 7.38 16.02
CA ARG A 71 9.27 7.60 17.15
C ARG A 71 8.56 6.31 17.55
N SER A 72 8.06 5.56 16.58
CA SER A 72 7.39 4.28 16.85
C SER A 72 8.37 3.28 17.47
N ALA A 73 9.58 3.11 16.93
CA ALA A 73 10.58 2.20 17.48
C ALA A 73 10.92 2.51 18.94
N LEU A 74 11.13 3.79 19.27
CA LEU A 74 11.50 4.22 20.61
C LEU A 74 10.33 4.09 21.62
N LEU A 75 9.10 4.31 21.17
CA LEU A 75 7.91 4.23 22.01
C LEU A 75 7.46 2.79 22.22
N THR A 76 7.43 1.99 21.16
CA THR A 76 6.96 0.59 21.23
C THR A 76 8.06 -0.39 21.59
N LYS A 77 9.33 0.02 21.51
CA LYS A 77 10.49 -0.85 21.70
C LYS A 77 10.49 -2.08 20.79
N SER A 78 10.03 -1.85 19.57
CA SER A 78 9.96 -2.83 18.49
C SER A 78 10.80 -2.38 17.32
N ILE A 79 11.24 -3.32 16.48
CA ILE A 79 11.83 -2.99 15.17
C ILE A 79 10.78 -2.26 14.32
N THR A 80 11.19 -1.18 13.66
CA THR A 80 10.33 -0.52 12.68
C THR A 80 11.00 -0.41 11.32
N VAL A 81 10.23 -0.56 10.27
CA VAL A 81 10.70 -0.73 8.90
C VAL A 81 9.97 0.22 7.97
N GLY A 82 10.71 0.92 7.13
CA GLY A 82 10.16 1.68 6.00
C GLY A 82 10.53 0.99 4.69
N VAL A 83 9.54 0.58 3.92
CA VAL A 83 9.73 0.06 2.58
C VAL A 83 9.43 1.18 1.59
N HIS A 84 10.43 1.63 0.84
CA HIS A 84 10.31 2.74 -0.08
C HIS A 84 10.00 2.28 -1.51
N ASN A 85 9.61 3.20 -2.37
CA ASN A 85 9.36 3.00 -3.81
C ASN A 85 8.24 1.99 -4.10
N ILE A 86 7.10 2.10 -3.43
CA ILE A 86 5.92 1.29 -3.72
C ILE A 86 4.79 2.19 -4.28
N PRO A 87 4.46 2.06 -5.61
CA PRO A 87 5.09 1.22 -6.65
C PRO A 87 6.52 1.67 -6.99
N ASN A 88 7.26 0.81 -7.72
CA ASN A 88 8.64 1.10 -8.13
C ASN A 88 8.68 2.00 -9.37
N GLN A 89 8.39 3.25 -9.23
CA GLN A 89 8.15 4.27 -10.25
C GLN A 89 9.38 5.14 -10.58
N PRO A 90 9.41 5.83 -11.75
CA PRO A 90 8.41 5.76 -12.81
C PRO A 90 8.43 4.43 -13.58
N ILE A 91 7.26 4.05 -14.15
CA ILE A 91 7.13 2.92 -15.06
C ILE A 91 6.92 3.42 -16.49
N TYR A 92 7.71 2.87 -17.40
CA TYR A 92 7.66 3.20 -18.82
C TYR A 92 7.09 2.01 -19.59
N PHE A 93 5.81 2.06 -19.92
CA PHE A 93 5.18 1.01 -20.71
C PHE A 93 5.51 1.20 -22.21
N SER A 94 5.90 0.13 -22.89
CA SER A 94 6.38 0.19 -24.29
C SER A 94 5.32 0.65 -25.28
N ARG A 95 4.04 0.45 -24.97
CA ARG A 95 2.90 0.84 -25.82
C ARG A 95 2.24 2.14 -25.39
N ASP A 96 2.75 2.79 -24.35
CA ASP A 96 2.20 4.03 -23.83
C ASP A 96 2.72 5.24 -24.58
N THR A 97 1.90 6.28 -24.63
CA THR A 97 2.27 7.59 -25.18
C THR A 97 2.88 8.52 -24.12
N MET A 98 2.74 8.20 -22.83
CA MET A 98 3.32 8.96 -21.73
C MET A 98 4.79 8.58 -21.50
N ASP A 99 5.62 9.58 -21.24
CA ASP A 99 7.04 9.38 -20.89
C ASP A 99 7.17 9.13 -19.38
N GLY A 100 6.77 7.94 -18.95
CA GLY A 100 6.77 7.48 -17.57
C GLY A 100 5.47 7.78 -16.81
N ARG A 101 4.98 6.78 -16.11
CA ARG A 101 3.80 6.88 -15.25
C ARG A 101 4.20 6.79 -13.78
N TYR A 102 3.44 7.51 -12.99
CA TYR A 102 3.61 7.59 -11.54
C TYR A 102 2.32 7.26 -10.81
N GLU A 103 2.44 6.75 -9.61
CA GLU A 103 1.37 6.63 -8.64
C GLU A 103 0.11 5.93 -9.20
N ASP A 104 -1.04 6.59 -9.19
CA ASP A 104 -2.32 6.03 -9.65
C ASP A 104 -2.37 5.85 -11.18
N GLU A 105 -1.57 6.60 -11.94
CA GLU A 105 -1.44 6.40 -13.39
C GLU A 105 -0.95 5.00 -13.75
N ILE A 106 -0.03 4.42 -12.94
CA ILE A 106 0.47 3.05 -13.13
C ILE A 106 -0.66 2.05 -12.92
N ILE A 107 -1.44 2.24 -11.85
CA ILE A 107 -2.52 1.34 -11.46
C ILE A 107 -3.66 1.40 -12.49
N ALA A 108 -4.07 2.61 -12.86
CA ALA A 108 -5.14 2.84 -13.82
C ALA A 108 -4.79 2.28 -15.20
N TYR A 109 -3.54 2.48 -15.67
CA TYR A 109 -3.06 1.89 -16.92
C TYR A 109 -3.13 0.35 -16.89
N GLY A 110 -2.61 -0.27 -15.84
CA GLY A 110 -2.65 -1.72 -15.70
C GLY A 110 -4.09 -2.26 -15.60
N TRP A 111 -5.00 -1.54 -14.95
CA TRP A 111 -6.41 -1.91 -14.92
C TRP A 111 -7.04 -1.85 -16.31
N ARG A 112 -6.77 -0.81 -17.11
CA ARG A 112 -7.25 -0.73 -18.49
C ARG A 112 -6.74 -1.91 -19.32
N GLU A 113 -5.43 -2.18 -19.31
CA GLU A 113 -4.85 -3.29 -20.08
C GLU A 113 -5.51 -4.62 -19.69
N PHE A 114 -5.73 -4.86 -18.39
CA PHE A 114 -6.43 -6.04 -17.90
C PHE A 114 -7.89 -6.12 -18.39
N LEU A 115 -8.64 -5.04 -18.27
CA LEU A 115 -10.04 -5.00 -18.68
C LEU A 115 -10.20 -5.17 -20.19
N GLU A 116 -9.42 -4.46 -20.98
CA GLU A 116 -9.44 -4.53 -22.45
C GLU A 116 -9.00 -5.90 -23.00
N SER A 117 -8.17 -6.64 -22.26
CA SER A 117 -7.81 -8.03 -22.62
C SER A 117 -8.93 -9.05 -22.38
N GLY A 118 -10.06 -8.63 -21.77
CA GLY A 118 -11.19 -9.47 -21.39
C GLY A 118 -11.08 -10.02 -19.96
N ALA A 119 -10.23 -9.41 -19.15
CA ALA A 119 -10.02 -9.72 -17.72
C ALA A 119 -9.77 -11.20 -17.46
N ARG A 120 -8.94 -11.84 -18.29
CA ARG A 120 -8.59 -13.26 -18.15
C ARG A 120 -7.57 -13.40 -17.02
N LYS A 121 -7.51 -14.59 -16.44
CA LYS A 121 -6.60 -14.88 -15.33
C LYS A 121 -5.12 -14.67 -15.71
N GLU A 122 -4.74 -15.03 -16.92
CA GLU A 122 -3.39 -14.86 -17.46
C GLU A 122 -2.99 -13.40 -17.63
N ASP A 123 -3.95 -12.50 -17.82
CA ASP A 123 -3.71 -11.07 -17.97
C ASP A 123 -3.60 -10.33 -16.63
N ALA A 124 -3.83 -11.03 -15.50
CA ALA A 124 -3.72 -10.45 -14.14
C ALA A 124 -2.31 -9.90 -13.85
N GLU A 125 -1.30 -10.27 -14.62
CA GLU A 125 0.06 -9.72 -14.52
C GLU A 125 0.11 -8.19 -14.73
N TRP A 126 -0.86 -7.61 -15.44
CA TRP A 126 -0.98 -6.15 -15.60
C TRP A 126 -1.35 -5.41 -14.32
N LEU A 127 -1.89 -6.12 -13.33
CA LEU A 127 -2.43 -5.52 -12.12
C LEU A 127 -1.33 -5.13 -11.13
N ALA A 128 -0.91 -3.87 -11.16
CA ALA A 128 0.18 -3.32 -10.33
C ALA A 128 0.00 -3.55 -8.81
N ARG A 129 -1.24 -3.75 -8.36
CA ARG A 129 -1.54 -4.09 -6.95
C ARG A 129 -0.85 -5.39 -6.51
N LEU A 130 -0.69 -6.36 -7.42
CA LEU A 130 -0.04 -7.64 -7.11
C LEU A 130 1.45 -7.46 -6.80
N PRO A 131 2.29 -6.85 -7.69
CA PRO A 131 3.68 -6.61 -7.36
C PRO A 131 3.88 -5.61 -6.21
N MET A 132 2.97 -4.67 -5.97
CA MET A 132 3.01 -3.82 -4.78
C MET A 132 2.90 -4.64 -3.49
N THR A 133 1.96 -5.58 -3.43
CA THR A 133 1.76 -6.48 -2.28
C THR A 133 2.95 -7.42 -2.13
N ASN A 134 3.42 -8.03 -3.22
CA ASN A 134 4.57 -8.94 -3.18
C ASN A 134 5.87 -8.25 -2.70
N ALA A 135 6.05 -6.98 -3.02
CA ALA A 135 7.20 -6.22 -2.52
C ALA A 135 7.20 -6.08 -0.99
N VAL A 136 6.02 -6.01 -0.37
CA VAL A 136 5.91 -5.99 1.11
C VAL A 136 6.20 -7.37 1.69
N HIS A 137 5.72 -8.46 1.08
CA HIS A 137 6.08 -9.83 1.50
C HIS A 137 7.59 -10.05 1.44
N CYS A 138 8.25 -9.67 0.34
CA CYS A 138 9.71 -9.74 0.22
C CYS A 138 10.42 -8.88 1.29
N ALA A 139 9.84 -7.74 1.66
CA ALA A 139 10.42 -6.91 2.72
C ALA A 139 10.30 -7.58 4.10
N MET A 140 9.17 -8.24 4.39
CA MET A 140 9.01 -9.03 5.62
C MET A 140 10.04 -10.16 5.69
N ASP A 141 10.24 -10.89 4.59
CA ASP A 141 11.26 -11.95 4.51
C ASP A 141 12.66 -11.39 4.75
N ALA A 142 13.03 -10.33 4.04
CA ALA A 142 14.34 -9.70 4.18
C ALA A 142 14.60 -9.13 5.57
N VAL A 143 13.57 -8.64 6.26
CA VAL A 143 13.66 -8.11 7.63
C VAL A 143 13.85 -9.26 8.64
N SER A 144 13.09 -10.36 8.51
CA SER A 144 13.22 -11.53 9.37
C SER A 144 14.63 -12.16 9.24
N GLU A 145 15.10 -12.33 8.00
CA GLU A 145 16.45 -12.84 7.73
C GLU A 145 17.53 -11.91 8.31
N PHE A 146 17.41 -10.60 8.04
CA PHE A 146 18.34 -9.59 8.55
C PHE A 146 18.40 -9.57 10.07
N ALA A 147 17.24 -9.59 10.74
CA ALA A 147 17.16 -9.57 12.20
C ALA A 147 17.88 -10.78 12.81
N THR A 148 17.65 -11.96 12.26
CA THR A 148 18.30 -13.19 12.71
C THR A 148 19.81 -13.17 12.48
N GLU A 149 20.27 -12.77 11.29
CA GLU A 149 21.69 -12.83 10.93
C GLU A 149 22.55 -11.73 11.57
N LYS A 150 22.00 -10.53 11.77
CA LYS A 150 22.80 -9.36 12.19
C LYS A 150 22.60 -8.97 13.64
N GLU A 151 21.42 -9.18 14.17
CA GLU A 151 21.06 -8.73 15.52
C GLU A 151 20.80 -9.91 16.47
N GLU A 152 20.86 -11.16 15.97
CA GLU A 152 20.50 -12.37 16.72
C GLU A 152 19.08 -12.28 17.32
N LEU A 153 18.18 -11.61 16.57
CA LEU A 153 16.81 -11.34 16.94
C LEU A 153 15.85 -12.14 16.06
N GLU A 154 14.76 -12.56 16.63
CA GLU A 154 13.66 -13.19 15.90
C GLU A 154 12.54 -12.18 15.67
N VAL A 155 12.11 -12.01 14.43
CA VAL A 155 10.91 -11.24 14.06
C VAL A 155 9.90 -12.22 13.50
N LEU A 156 8.83 -12.45 14.26
CA LEU A 156 7.81 -13.45 13.95
C LEU A 156 6.59 -12.82 13.25
N ASP A 157 6.20 -11.66 13.74
CA ASP A 157 4.94 -11.02 13.38
C ASP A 157 5.13 -9.58 12.93
N TYR A 158 4.13 -9.06 12.20
CA TYR A 158 4.18 -7.71 11.64
C TYR A 158 2.88 -6.94 11.87
N VAL A 159 3.04 -5.67 12.19
CA VAL A 159 1.99 -4.66 12.07
C VAL A 159 2.26 -3.88 10.79
N VAL A 160 1.32 -3.85 9.86
CA VAL A 160 1.50 -3.17 8.55
C VAL A 160 0.68 -1.90 8.48
N ALA A 161 1.28 -0.84 7.95
CA ALA A 161 0.62 0.44 7.73
C ALA A 161 1.03 1.08 6.40
N GLY A 162 0.11 1.81 5.79
CA GLY A 162 0.37 2.59 4.59
C GLY A 162 -0.78 3.52 4.27
N ALA A 163 -0.51 4.58 3.51
CA ALA A 163 -1.50 5.58 3.16
C ALA A 163 -1.94 5.49 1.70
N SER A 164 -3.24 5.77 1.45
CA SER A 164 -3.82 5.82 0.10
C SER A 164 -3.63 4.50 -0.64
N LYS A 165 -3.04 4.50 -1.83
CA LYS A 165 -2.71 3.26 -2.58
C LYS A 165 -1.83 2.28 -1.78
N ARG A 166 -1.00 2.76 -0.84
CA ARG A 166 -0.23 1.92 0.09
C ARG A 166 -1.10 1.42 1.24
N GLY A 167 -2.16 2.14 1.60
CA GLY A 167 -3.23 1.63 2.48
C GLY A 167 -4.00 0.48 1.83
N TRP A 168 -4.24 0.54 0.52
CA TRP A 168 -4.75 -0.61 -0.23
C TRP A 168 -3.77 -1.79 -0.17
N THR A 169 -2.47 -1.53 -0.37
CA THR A 169 -1.44 -2.56 -0.23
C THR A 169 -1.38 -3.12 1.20
N THR A 170 -1.66 -2.29 2.23
CA THR A 170 -1.80 -2.75 3.63
C THR A 170 -2.90 -3.80 3.75
N TRP A 171 -4.08 -3.54 3.18
CA TRP A 171 -5.19 -4.50 3.16
C TRP A 171 -4.80 -5.80 2.44
N THR A 172 -4.26 -5.70 1.22
CA THR A 172 -3.93 -6.90 0.43
C THR A 172 -2.80 -7.71 1.04
N THR A 173 -1.81 -7.07 1.68
CA THR A 173 -0.76 -7.76 2.45
C THR A 173 -1.37 -8.53 3.62
N ALA A 174 -2.24 -7.89 4.41
CA ALA A 174 -2.91 -8.54 5.53
C ALA A 174 -3.82 -9.70 5.13
N ALA A 175 -4.39 -9.65 3.91
CA ALA A 175 -5.21 -10.74 3.38
C ALA A 175 -4.40 -11.96 2.93
N THR A 176 -3.09 -11.81 2.67
CA THR A 176 -2.27 -12.81 1.95
C THR A 176 -1.04 -13.27 2.72
N ASP A 177 -0.77 -12.72 3.90
CA ASP A 177 0.35 -13.14 4.76
C ASP A 177 -0.10 -13.27 6.23
N GLU A 178 -0.04 -14.48 6.77
CA GLU A 178 -0.49 -14.81 8.13
C GLU A 178 0.40 -14.19 9.22
N ARG A 179 1.59 -13.70 8.88
CA ARG A 179 2.47 -12.97 9.81
C ARG A 179 1.94 -11.58 10.14
N VAL A 180 0.95 -11.08 9.40
CA VAL A 180 0.33 -9.78 9.71
C VAL A 180 -0.67 -9.95 10.86
N VAL A 181 -0.29 -9.49 12.03
CA VAL A 181 -1.09 -9.61 13.27
C VAL A 181 -1.91 -8.37 13.60
N ALA A 182 -1.65 -7.25 12.93
CA ALA A 182 -2.48 -6.04 12.98
C ALA A 182 -2.22 -5.15 11.75
N MET A 183 -3.16 -4.28 11.41
CA MET A 183 -3.02 -3.38 10.27
C MET A 183 -3.57 -1.98 10.50
N ILE A 184 -2.97 -1.00 9.81
CA ILE A 184 -3.37 0.41 9.87
C ILE A 184 -3.46 0.96 8.44
N PRO A 185 -4.56 0.72 7.71
CA PRO A 185 -4.82 1.38 6.44
C PRO A 185 -5.22 2.83 6.67
N ILE A 186 -4.55 3.75 5.96
CA ILE A 186 -4.69 5.19 6.16
C ILE A 186 -5.20 5.84 4.88
N VAL A 187 -6.17 6.73 4.98
CA VAL A 187 -6.80 7.49 3.90
C VAL A 187 -7.11 6.64 2.66
N ILE A 188 -7.75 5.51 2.89
CA ILE A 188 -8.24 4.58 1.86
C ILE A 188 -9.64 4.09 2.24
N ASP A 189 -10.58 5.00 2.34
CA ASP A 189 -11.97 4.73 2.65
C ASP A 189 -12.73 4.27 1.40
N LEU A 190 -12.24 3.19 0.80
CA LEU A 190 -12.75 2.61 -0.43
C LEU A 190 -12.68 1.08 -0.38
N LEU A 191 -13.63 0.48 0.30
CA LEU A 191 -13.92 -0.94 0.22
C LEU A 191 -15.33 -1.11 -0.32
N ASN A 192 -15.59 -2.26 -0.99
CA ASN A 192 -16.82 -2.45 -1.73
C ASN A 192 -16.98 -1.37 -2.83
N MET A 193 -16.09 -1.44 -3.79
CA MET A 193 -15.76 -0.35 -4.71
C MET A 193 -16.95 0.12 -5.55
N GLU A 194 -17.76 -0.79 -6.08
CA GLU A 194 -18.87 -0.42 -6.97
C GLU A 194 -19.99 0.36 -6.26
N PRO A 195 -20.51 -0.05 -5.09
CA PRO A 195 -21.43 0.77 -4.30
C PRO A 195 -20.83 2.12 -3.90
N SER A 196 -19.55 2.16 -3.53
CA SER A 196 -18.84 3.39 -3.18
C SER A 196 -18.77 4.36 -4.36
N PHE A 197 -18.43 3.90 -5.56
CA PHE A 197 -18.42 4.72 -6.76
C PHE A 197 -19.82 5.20 -7.18
N LYS A 198 -20.84 4.36 -7.06
CA LYS A 198 -22.23 4.78 -7.29
C LYS A 198 -22.66 5.88 -6.31
N HIS A 199 -22.23 5.78 -5.05
CA HIS A 199 -22.48 6.79 -4.01
C HIS A 199 -21.75 8.09 -4.33
N HIS A 200 -20.46 8.02 -4.71
CA HIS A 200 -19.67 9.15 -5.15
C HIS A 200 -20.38 9.92 -6.28
N TRP A 201 -20.79 9.22 -7.33
CA TRP A 201 -21.50 9.83 -8.45
C TRP A 201 -22.83 10.47 -8.04
N ARG A 202 -23.60 9.82 -7.18
CA ARG A 202 -24.89 10.34 -6.68
C ARG A 202 -24.73 11.65 -5.90
N ASN A 203 -23.63 11.76 -5.14
CA ASN A 203 -23.39 12.93 -4.29
C ASN A 203 -22.85 14.12 -5.09
N TYR A 204 -21.97 13.89 -6.04
CA TYR A 204 -21.29 14.98 -6.76
C TYR A 204 -21.88 15.25 -8.15
N GLY A 205 -22.47 14.26 -8.81
CA GLY A 205 -22.93 14.36 -10.19
C GLY A 205 -21.76 14.35 -11.22
N PHE A 206 -20.55 14.11 -10.77
CA PHE A 206 -19.33 13.98 -11.58
C PHE A 206 -18.27 13.18 -10.82
N TRP A 207 -17.23 12.76 -11.51
CA TRP A 207 -16.07 12.13 -10.89
C TRP A 207 -15.12 13.20 -10.32
N ALA A 208 -14.76 13.10 -9.05
CA ALA A 208 -13.84 14.05 -8.42
C ALA A 208 -12.50 14.13 -9.19
N PRO A 209 -11.93 15.34 -9.37
CA PRO A 209 -10.66 15.50 -10.09
C PRO A 209 -9.50 14.67 -9.51
N ALA A 210 -9.57 14.31 -8.23
CA ALA A 210 -8.56 13.48 -7.56
C ALA A 210 -8.44 12.06 -8.16
N ILE A 211 -9.55 11.49 -8.69
CA ILE A 211 -9.56 10.16 -9.32
C ILE A 211 -9.45 10.22 -10.86
N LYS A 212 -8.97 11.35 -11.40
CA LYS A 212 -8.85 11.59 -12.83
C LYS A 212 -8.09 10.50 -13.60
N ASP A 213 -7.09 9.88 -12.96
CA ASP A 213 -6.24 8.88 -13.61
C ASP A 213 -7.06 7.66 -14.03
N TYR A 214 -7.96 7.20 -13.17
CA TYR A 214 -8.91 6.12 -13.48
C TYR A 214 -9.97 6.53 -14.49
N VAL A 215 -10.44 7.78 -14.41
CA VAL A 215 -11.43 8.33 -15.37
C VAL A 215 -10.82 8.46 -16.76
N ASN A 216 -9.59 8.97 -16.87
CA ASN A 216 -8.87 9.13 -18.13
C ASN A 216 -8.58 7.80 -18.83
N GLU A 217 -8.38 6.73 -18.06
CA GLU A 217 -8.19 5.36 -18.58
C GLU A 217 -9.53 4.62 -18.82
N GLY A 218 -10.68 5.32 -18.67
CA GLY A 218 -12.00 4.76 -18.95
C GLY A 218 -12.49 3.68 -17.97
N ILE A 219 -11.85 3.56 -16.79
CA ILE A 219 -12.15 2.49 -15.83
C ILE A 219 -13.60 2.53 -15.35
N MET A 220 -14.16 3.73 -15.21
CA MET A 220 -15.52 3.91 -14.71
C MET A 220 -16.61 3.40 -15.68
N ASP A 221 -16.29 3.27 -16.96
CA ASP A 221 -17.20 2.80 -17.99
C ASP A 221 -17.40 1.27 -17.93
N TRP A 222 -16.50 0.57 -17.24
CA TRP A 222 -16.59 -0.88 -17.05
C TRP A 222 -17.47 -1.30 -15.87
N MET A 223 -17.90 -0.37 -15.01
CA MET A 223 -18.71 -0.73 -13.82
C MET A 223 -19.97 -1.51 -14.21
N GLY A 224 -20.18 -2.65 -13.55
CA GLY A 224 -21.28 -3.57 -13.79
C GLY A 224 -21.03 -4.56 -14.94
N SER A 225 -19.82 -4.61 -15.50
CA SER A 225 -19.40 -5.66 -16.43
C SER A 225 -18.78 -6.85 -15.70
N GLU A 226 -18.77 -8.02 -16.34
CA GLU A 226 -18.10 -9.23 -15.81
C GLU A 226 -16.58 -9.01 -15.69
N GLU A 227 -15.97 -8.20 -16.55
CA GLU A 227 -14.57 -7.85 -16.52
C GLU A 227 -14.24 -7.03 -15.27
N PHE A 228 -15.10 -6.08 -14.92
CA PHE A 228 -14.93 -5.26 -13.72
C PHE A 228 -15.12 -6.11 -12.44
N ASP A 229 -16.05 -7.05 -12.44
CA ASP A 229 -16.23 -7.99 -11.33
C ASP A 229 -14.96 -8.82 -11.12
N ARG A 230 -14.33 -9.32 -12.20
CA ARG A 230 -13.06 -10.07 -12.12
C ARG A 230 -11.90 -9.21 -11.63
N LEU A 231 -11.85 -7.93 -12.03
CA LEU A 231 -10.88 -6.97 -11.51
C LEU A 231 -11.01 -6.84 -9.99
N GLN A 232 -12.25 -6.70 -9.51
CA GLN A 232 -12.55 -6.60 -8.08
C GLN A 232 -12.19 -7.89 -7.33
N GLU A 233 -12.54 -9.05 -7.87
CA GLU A 233 -12.20 -10.36 -7.27
C GLU A 233 -10.70 -10.52 -7.00
N ILE A 234 -9.85 -9.95 -7.86
CA ILE A 234 -8.40 -10.07 -7.75
C ILE A 234 -7.81 -8.96 -6.88
N THR A 235 -8.22 -7.72 -7.08
CA THR A 235 -7.51 -6.57 -6.53
C THR A 235 -8.19 -5.93 -5.33
N GLU A 236 -9.51 -6.05 -5.21
CA GLU A 236 -10.24 -5.32 -4.19
C GLU A 236 -10.14 -5.98 -2.81
N PRO A 237 -9.75 -5.24 -1.76
CA PRO A 237 -9.69 -5.76 -0.41
C PRO A 237 -11.02 -6.33 0.11
N TYR A 238 -12.16 -5.79 -0.31
CA TYR A 238 -13.48 -6.30 0.09
C TYR A 238 -13.71 -7.75 -0.36
N SER A 239 -13.13 -8.17 -1.49
CA SER A 239 -13.19 -9.56 -1.95
C SER A 239 -12.52 -10.54 -0.98
N TYR A 240 -11.68 -10.03 -0.09
CA TYR A 240 -10.98 -10.79 0.95
C TYR A 240 -11.52 -10.52 2.36
N ILE A 241 -12.71 -9.93 2.50
CA ILE A 241 -13.26 -9.43 3.78
C ILE A 241 -13.25 -10.50 4.88
N GLY A 242 -13.42 -11.75 4.53
CA GLY A 242 -13.41 -12.89 5.45
C GLY A 242 -12.04 -13.26 6.03
N ARG A 243 -10.95 -12.66 5.52
CA ARG A 243 -9.56 -12.95 5.96
C ARG A 243 -9.05 -11.96 7.01
N TYR A 244 -9.79 -10.88 7.28
CA TYR A 244 -9.34 -9.83 8.21
C TYR A 244 -9.76 -10.12 9.65
N ASP A 245 -9.14 -11.14 10.25
CA ASP A 245 -9.40 -11.53 11.64
C ASP A 245 -8.56 -10.73 12.65
N MET A 246 -7.45 -10.13 12.19
CA MET A 246 -6.54 -9.34 13.03
C MET A 246 -7.15 -7.97 13.41
N PRO A 247 -6.68 -7.34 14.51
CA PRO A 247 -6.99 -5.96 14.87
C PRO A 247 -6.67 -4.98 13.73
N LYS A 248 -7.55 -4.02 13.51
CA LYS A 248 -7.42 -3.02 12.44
C LYS A 248 -7.82 -1.63 12.89
N LEU A 249 -6.96 -0.64 12.62
CA LEU A 249 -7.23 0.78 12.85
C LEU A 249 -7.27 1.52 11.52
N LEU A 250 -8.46 1.94 11.10
CA LEU A 250 -8.67 2.73 9.90
C LEU A 250 -8.57 4.22 10.26
N ILE A 251 -7.70 4.94 9.56
CA ILE A 251 -7.52 6.40 9.76
C ILE A 251 -7.87 7.10 8.47
N ASN A 252 -8.90 7.94 8.48
CA ASN A 252 -9.40 8.67 7.32
C ASN A 252 -9.51 10.17 7.63
N ALA A 253 -9.66 11.00 6.59
CA ALA A 253 -9.80 12.44 6.70
C ALA A 253 -11.25 12.87 6.41
N THR A 254 -11.77 13.88 7.16
CA THR A 254 -13.13 14.38 6.90
C THR A 254 -13.24 15.24 5.64
N GLY A 255 -12.13 15.78 5.14
CA GLY A 255 -12.05 16.59 3.93
C GLY A 255 -11.28 15.89 2.80
N ASP A 256 -11.29 14.55 2.78
CA ASP A 256 -10.61 13.77 1.74
C ASP A 256 -11.22 14.06 0.36
N GLN A 257 -10.38 14.43 -0.60
CA GLN A 257 -10.81 14.72 -1.96
C GLN A 257 -10.92 13.49 -2.87
N PHE A 258 -10.46 12.33 -2.42
CA PHE A 258 -10.60 11.04 -3.10
C PHE A 258 -11.82 10.27 -2.60
N PHE A 259 -11.99 10.19 -1.28
CA PHE A 259 -12.96 9.32 -0.62
C PHE A 259 -13.90 10.11 0.28
N GLN A 260 -15.18 9.81 0.18
CA GLN A 260 -16.19 10.48 1.00
C GLN A 260 -16.13 9.97 2.44
N PRO A 261 -16.32 10.85 3.44
CA PRO A 261 -16.18 10.48 4.85
C PRO A 261 -17.29 9.57 5.40
N ASP A 262 -18.25 9.19 4.56
CA ASP A 262 -19.32 8.24 4.87
C ASP A 262 -19.20 6.92 4.08
N SER A 263 -18.06 6.68 3.40
CA SER A 263 -17.82 5.47 2.61
C SER A 263 -17.75 4.21 3.46
N TRP A 264 -17.41 4.31 4.75
CA TRP A 264 -17.41 3.20 5.70
C TRP A 264 -18.74 2.44 5.74
N GLN A 265 -19.87 3.04 5.40
CA GLN A 265 -21.20 2.41 5.38
C GLN A 265 -21.28 1.20 4.43
N PHE A 266 -20.38 1.09 3.46
CA PHE A 266 -20.39 0.02 2.46
C PHE A 266 -19.61 -1.23 2.85
N TYR A 267 -18.88 -1.19 3.99
CA TYR A 267 -18.03 -2.31 4.38
C TYR A 267 -17.87 -2.51 5.90
N TRP A 268 -18.21 -1.51 6.72
CA TRP A 268 -17.88 -1.53 8.14
C TRP A 268 -18.54 -2.69 8.87
N ASP A 269 -19.81 -2.96 8.62
CA ASP A 269 -20.55 -4.01 9.31
C ASP A 269 -20.10 -5.43 8.93
N ASP A 270 -19.47 -5.56 7.76
CA ASP A 270 -18.93 -6.83 7.26
C ASP A 270 -17.54 -7.15 7.79
N LEU A 271 -16.83 -6.15 8.32
CA LEU A 271 -15.55 -6.35 8.99
C LEU A 271 -15.75 -7.02 10.35
N LYS A 272 -14.92 -8.04 10.63
CA LYS A 272 -14.91 -8.72 11.93
C LYS A 272 -14.44 -7.78 13.04
N GLU A 273 -14.65 -8.20 14.30
CA GLU A 273 -14.33 -7.45 15.52
C GLU A 273 -12.84 -7.03 15.62
N ASP A 274 -12.53 -6.25 16.65
CA ASP A 274 -11.26 -5.54 16.81
C ASP A 274 -10.97 -4.57 15.65
N LYS A 275 -12.00 -3.81 15.30
CA LYS A 275 -11.98 -2.76 14.28
C LYS A 275 -12.20 -1.39 14.90
N TYR A 276 -11.36 -0.46 14.52
CA TYR A 276 -11.36 0.93 15.01
C TYR A 276 -11.34 1.87 13.83
N LEU A 277 -12.13 2.93 13.90
CA LEU A 277 -12.24 3.95 12.86
C LEU A 277 -12.01 5.33 13.46
N ARG A 278 -11.04 6.06 12.89
CA ARG A 278 -10.77 7.46 13.22
C ARG A 278 -10.91 8.32 11.97
N TYR A 279 -11.82 9.28 12.00
CA TYR A 279 -11.82 10.39 11.06
C TYR A 279 -11.09 11.57 11.65
N VAL A 280 -10.04 12.04 10.99
CA VAL A 280 -9.28 13.22 11.38
C VAL A 280 -10.01 14.45 10.85
N PRO A 281 -10.47 15.37 11.74
CA PRO A 281 -11.25 16.52 11.32
C PRO A 281 -10.40 17.60 10.67
N ASN A 282 -11.04 18.36 9.78
CA ASN A 282 -10.47 19.56 9.14
C ASN A 282 -9.16 19.35 8.39
N THR A 283 -8.97 18.16 7.81
CA THR A 283 -7.82 17.85 6.98
C THR A 283 -8.25 17.10 5.72
N GLY A 284 -7.44 17.20 4.67
CA GLY A 284 -7.60 16.48 3.41
C GLY A 284 -6.83 15.15 3.41
N HIS A 285 -6.70 14.57 2.23
CA HIS A 285 -6.09 13.25 2.00
C HIS A 285 -4.66 13.10 2.55
N SER A 286 -3.87 14.16 2.57
CA SER A 286 -2.50 14.14 3.08
C SER A 286 -2.38 14.08 4.61
N LEU A 287 -3.47 14.36 5.34
CA LEU A 287 -3.49 14.52 6.81
C LEU A 287 -2.54 15.62 7.31
N ASP A 288 -2.15 16.57 6.44
CA ASP A 288 -1.20 17.63 6.79
C ASP A 288 -1.69 18.49 7.96
N GLY A 289 -0.75 18.85 8.83
CA GLY A 289 -1.00 19.71 9.98
C GLY A 289 -1.73 19.03 11.14
N THR A 290 -1.79 17.69 11.12
CA THR A 290 -2.43 16.90 12.18
C THR A 290 -1.41 16.07 12.96
N ASP A 291 -1.86 15.46 14.05
CA ASP A 291 -1.11 14.52 14.89
C ASP A 291 -1.50 13.05 14.64
N ALA A 292 -2.15 12.81 13.49
CA ALA A 292 -2.64 11.49 13.08
C ALA A 292 -1.53 10.55 12.65
#